data_6944d5f5adfa90be770d46cfa5b8c1c0
#
_entry.id   6944d5f5adfa90be770d46cfa5b8c1c0
#
_cell.length_a   1.000
_cell.length_b   1.000
_cell.length_c   1.000
_cell.angle_alpha   90.00
_cell.angle_beta   90.00
_cell.angle_gamma   90.00
#
_symmetry.space_group_name_H-M   'P 1'
#
loop_
_entity.id
_entity.type
_entity.pdbx_description
1 polymer ?
#
loop_
_entity_poly.entity_id
_entity_poly.type
_entity_poly.pdbx_seq_one_letter_code
_entity_poly.pdbx_strand_id
1 'polypeptide(L)'
;MLLMLDNYDSFTYNLVQYFGELGAEVRVFRNDEITVEQVAALKPDHIVISPGPCTPNEAGISVPLIKEFAGKVPVLGVCLGHQSIGQAFGGKIVHAAQLMHGKTSMIHHKDTGVFKGLPNPFRATRYHSLVIERESIPDCLEVTAWTEDGEIMGVRHKTLQVEGVQFHPESILTEYGHEMLANFLKEKRP
;
A
#
# COMPACT_ATOMS: atom_id res chain seq x y z
N MET A 1 -3.04 17.57 3.88
CA MET A 1 -2.23 16.76 4.82
C MET A 1 -2.38 15.28 4.46
N LEU A 2 -1.29 14.55 4.48
CA LEU A 2 -1.27 13.09 4.31
C LEU A 2 -1.21 12.45 5.69
N LEU A 3 -2.13 11.54 5.98
CA LEU A 3 -2.12 10.77 7.21
C LEU A 3 -1.44 9.42 6.97
N MET A 4 -0.37 9.16 7.73
CA MET A 4 0.34 7.89 7.72
C MET A 4 -0.11 7.06 8.92
N LEU A 5 -0.75 5.93 8.65
CA LEU A 5 -1.07 4.97 9.70
C LEU A 5 0.11 4.03 9.88
N ASP A 6 0.78 4.13 11.03
CA ASP A 6 1.97 3.34 11.34
C ASP A 6 1.58 2.00 11.97
N ASN A 7 1.88 0.91 11.29
CA ASN A 7 1.65 -0.45 11.77
C ASN A 7 2.83 -0.99 12.59
N TYR A 8 3.50 -0.09 13.36
CA TYR A 8 4.65 -0.48 14.22
C TYR A 8 5.80 -1.04 13.40
N ASP A 9 6.14 -0.35 12.31
CA ASP A 9 7.17 -0.80 11.38
C ASP A 9 8.34 0.16 11.32
N SER A 10 9.56 -0.37 11.27
CA SER A 10 10.77 0.45 11.19
C SER A 10 10.90 1.19 9.85
N PHE A 11 10.24 0.72 8.80
CA PHE A 11 10.29 1.37 7.48
C PHE A 11 9.26 2.50 7.31
N THR A 12 8.36 2.70 8.27
CA THR A 12 7.34 3.76 8.18
C THR A 12 7.95 5.13 7.98
N TYR A 13 9.00 5.47 8.73
CA TYR A 13 9.61 6.79 8.63
C TYR A 13 10.42 6.99 7.35
N ASN A 14 10.84 5.93 6.67
CA ASN A 14 11.39 6.04 5.32
C ASN A 14 10.32 6.49 4.33
N LEU A 15 9.09 5.96 4.45
CA LEU A 15 7.95 6.45 3.67
C LEU A 15 7.65 7.91 3.99
N VAL A 16 7.64 8.27 5.27
CA VAL A 16 7.42 9.66 5.71
C VAL A 16 8.46 10.59 5.07
N GLN A 17 9.72 10.18 5.08
CA GLN A 17 10.80 10.96 4.48
C GLN A 17 10.60 11.14 2.98
N TYR A 18 10.26 10.08 2.26
CA TYR A 18 10.01 10.15 0.81
C TYR A 18 8.86 11.09 0.49
N PHE A 19 7.75 10.99 1.21
CA PHE A 19 6.62 11.90 1.01
C PHE A 19 6.99 13.35 1.37
N GLY A 20 7.77 13.55 2.43
CA GLY A 20 8.28 14.87 2.80
C GLY A 20 9.15 15.48 1.72
N GLU A 21 10.04 14.69 1.11
CA GLU A 21 10.88 15.12 -0.01
C GLU A 21 10.05 15.50 -1.24
N LEU A 22 8.86 14.92 -1.38
CA LEU A 22 7.90 15.25 -2.45
C LEU A 22 7.01 16.45 -2.09
N GLY A 23 7.21 17.07 -0.94
CA GLY A 23 6.48 18.27 -0.52
C GLY A 23 5.20 18.00 0.27
N ALA A 24 4.92 16.76 0.66
CA ALA A 24 3.73 16.46 1.44
C ALA A 24 3.91 16.82 2.92
N GLU A 25 2.85 17.36 3.53
CA GLU A 25 2.76 17.46 4.99
C GLU A 25 2.25 16.14 5.53
N VAL A 26 3.09 15.42 6.27
CA VAL A 26 2.77 14.07 6.78
C VAL A 26 2.56 14.10 8.29
N ARG A 27 1.45 13.51 8.75
CA ARG A 27 1.21 13.27 10.17
C ARG A 27 1.12 11.77 10.40
N VAL A 28 1.85 11.28 11.40
CA VAL A 28 1.99 9.84 11.69
C VAL A 28 1.20 9.51 12.95
N PHE A 29 0.38 8.47 12.86
CA PHE A 29 -0.34 7.90 14.00
C PHE A 29 -0.19 6.39 13.98
N ARG A 30 0.10 5.78 15.11
CA ARG A 30 0.11 4.33 15.24
C ARG A 30 -1.29 3.76 15.14
N ASN A 31 -1.40 2.52 14.69
CA ASN A 31 -2.67 1.88 14.34
C ASN A 31 -3.62 1.67 15.54
N ASP A 32 -3.14 1.82 16.77
CA ASP A 32 -3.92 1.70 18.01
C ASP A 32 -3.98 3.01 18.82
N GLU A 33 -3.43 4.10 18.28
CA GLU A 33 -3.38 5.41 18.95
C GLU A 33 -4.41 6.40 18.41
N ILE A 34 -5.15 6.02 17.37
CA ILE A 34 -6.14 6.89 16.73
C ILE A 34 -7.35 6.05 16.32
N THR A 35 -8.53 6.66 16.36
CA THR A 35 -9.77 6.02 15.92
C THR A 35 -10.14 6.48 14.51
N VAL A 36 -11.02 5.72 13.85
CA VAL A 36 -11.55 6.08 12.53
C VAL A 36 -12.23 7.45 12.57
N GLU A 37 -12.98 7.73 13.64
CA GLU A 37 -13.66 9.01 13.84
C GLU A 37 -12.68 10.17 14.00
N GLN A 38 -11.57 9.95 14.69
CA GLN A 38 -10.52 10.97 14.84
C GLN A 38 -9.82 11.25 13.50
N VAL A 39 -9.62 10.22 12.67
CA VAL A 39 -9.10 10.41 11.32
C VAL A 39 -10.06 11.26 10.49
N ALA A 40 -11.36 10.99 10.56
CA ALA A 40 -12.37 11.79 9.87
C ALA A 40 -12.32 13.26 10.28
N ALA A 41 -12.14 13.52 11.57
CA ALA A 41 -12.05 14.89 12.12
C ALA A 41 -10.82 15.64 11.61
N LEU A 42 -9.73 14.95 11.31
CA LEU A 42 -8.49 15.55 10.77
C LEU A 42 -8.61 15.93 9.30
N LYS A 43 -9.58 15.41 8.58
CA LYS A 43 -9.84 15.68 7.15
C LYS A 43 -8.59 15.53 6.29
N PRO A 44 -7.92 14.37 6.27
CA PRO A 44 -6.74 14.18 5.45
C PRO A 44 -7.08 14.22 3.95
N ASP A 45 -6.12 14.65 3.15
CA ASP A 45 -6.23 14.62 1.68
C ASP A 45 -5.82 13.27 1.11
N HIS A 46 -4.96 12.56 1.82
CA HIS A 46 -4.43 11.24 1.46
C HIS A 46 -4.26 10.41 2.71
N ILE A 47 -4.45 9.10 2.59
CA ILE A 47 -4.19 8.13 3.66
C ILE A 47 -3.22 7.09 3.14
N VAL A 48 -2.14 6.81 3.90
CA VAL A 48 -1.19 5.73 3.61
C VAL A 48 -1.17 4.77 4.78
N ILE A 49 -1.33 3.49 4.49
CA ILE A 49 -1.26 2.40 5.48
C ILE A 49 0.11 1.75 5.35
N SER A 50 0.92 1.84 6.39
CA SER A 50 2.32 1.43 6.35
C SER A 50 2.53 -0.08 6.32
N PRO A 51 3.74 -0.56 5.99
CA PRO A 51 4.17 -1.91 6.31
C PRO A 51 4.00 -2.20 7.80
N GLY A 52 4.06 -3.47 8.17
CA GLY A 52 4.01 -3.89 9.55
C GLY A 52 4.14 -5.40 9.67
N PRO A 53 4.24 -5.89 10.92
CA PRO A 53 4.35 -7.32 11.18
C PRO A 53 2.99 -8.03 11.16
N CYS A 54 3.02 -9.35 11.15
CA CYS A 54 1.85 -10.23 11.29
C CYS A 54 0.87 -10.11 10.11
N THR A 55 -0.43 -10.10 10.39
CA THR A 55 -1.50 -10.09 9.40
C THR A 55 -2.37 -8.85 9.53
N PRO A 56 -3.26 -8.58 8.57
CA PRO A 56 -4.21 -7.48 8.71
C PRO A 56 -5.09 -7.56 9.97
N ASN A 57 -5.29 -8.75 10.53
CA ASN A 57 -6.08 -8.92 11.75
C ASN A 57 -5.42 -8.27 12.98
N GLU A 58 -4.10 -8.15 12.98
CA GLU A 58 -3.33 -7.54 14.07
C GLU A 58 -2.90 -6.11 13.75
N ALA A 59 -3.44 -5.51 12.69
CA ALA A 59 -3.04 -4.17 12.21
C ALA A 59 -3.95 -3.04 12.73
N GLY A 60 -4.49 -3.19 13.94
CA GLY A 60 -5.31 -2.15 14.56
C GLY A 60 -6.48 -1.73 13.69
N ILE A 61 -6.58 -0.42 13.42
CA ILE A 61 -7.69 0.13 12.62
C ILE A 61 -7.47 0.07 11.10
N SER A 62 -6.41 -0.58 10.61
CA SER A 62 -6.07 -0.57 9.18
C SER A 62 -7.23 -1.00 8.28
N VAL A 63 -7.85 -2.16 8.55
CA VAL A 63 -8.98 -2.64 7.73
C VAL A 63 -10.22 -1.76 7.88
N PRO A 64 -10.69 -1.40 9.11
CA PRO A 64 -11.81 -0.47 9.27
C PRO A 64 -11.57 0.89 8.61
N LEU A 65 -10.35 1.40 8.68
CA LEU A 65 -9.99 2.68 8.07
C LEU A 65 -10.16 2.64 6.54
N ILE A 66 -9.67 1.58 5.91
CA ILE A 66 -9.82 1.38 4.47
C ILE A 66 -11.30 1.35 4.09
N LYS A 67 -12.11 0.57 4.82
CA LYS A 67 -13.55 0.45 4.55
C LYS A 67 -14.27 1.79 4.67
N GLU A 68 -13.92 2.59 5.68
CA GLU A 68 -14.58 3.88 5.92
C GLU A 68 -14.20 4.92 4.87
N PHE A 69 -12.92 4.98 4.49
CA PHE A 69 -12.42 6.05 3.62
C PHE A 69 -12.37 5.70 2.14
N ALA A 70 -12.62 4.45 1.76
CA ALA A 70 -12.72 4.07 0.35
C ALA A 70 -13.80 4.91 -0.36
N GLY A 71 -13.39 5.62 -1.40
CA GLY A 71 -14.28 6.54 -2.12
C GLY A 71 -14.37 7.94 -1.53
N LYS A 72 -13.77 8.21 -0.39
CA LYS A 72 -13.78 9.54 0.27
C LYS A 72 -12.42 10.22 0.20
N VAL A 73 -11.35 9.46 0.29
CA VAL A 73 -9.96 9.94 0.31
C VAL A 73 -9.11 8.91 -0.44
N PRO A 74 -8.13 9.34 -1.25
CA PRO A 74 -7.19 8.40 -1.85
C PRO A 74 -6.43 7.61 -0.77
N VAL A 75 -6.37 6.28 -0.92
CA VAL A 75 -5.73 5.37 0.02
C VAL A 75 -4.66 4.56 -0.69
N LEU A 76 -3.45 4.53 -0.13
CA LEU A 76 -2.35 3.68 -0.56
C LEU A 76 -1.97 2.74 0.59
N GLY A 77 -1.90 1.45 0.31
CA GLY A 77 -1.38 0.46 1.26
C GLY A 77 -0.04 -0.08 0.81
N VAL A 78 0.91 -0.20 1.73
CA VAL A 78 2.25 -0.73 1.47
C VAL A 78 2.47 -1.98 2.31
N CYS A 79 2.82 -3.08 1.67
CA CYS A 79 3.07 -4.38 2.28
C CYS A 79 1.88 -4.86 3.13
N LEU A 80 1.92 -4.74 4.46
CA LEU A 80 0.78 -5.05 5.33
C LEU A 80 -0.45 -4.21 4.96
N GLY A 81 -0.25 -2.94 4.61
CA GLY A 81 -1.33 -2.06 4.14
C GLY A 81 -1.98 -2.55 2.86
N HIS A 82 -1.20 -3.08 1.94
CA HIS A 82 -1.69 -3.71 0.71
C HIS A 82 -2.52 -4.95 1.02
N GLN A 83 -2.03 -5.81 1.92
CA GLN A 83 -2.77 -7.00 2.36
C GLN A 83 -4.08 -6.61 3.06
N SER A 84 -4.05 -5.52 3.83
CA SER A 84 -5.24 -4.98 4.49
C SER A 84 -6.30 -4.52 3.47
N ILE A 85 -5.88 -3.95 2.35
CA ILE A 85 -6.78 -3.62 1.24
C ILE A 85 -7.41 -4.89 0.67
N GLY A 86 -6.61 -5.90 0.40
CA GLY A 86 -7.12 -7.18 -0.09
C GLY A 86 -8.18 -7.75 0.84
N GLN A 87 -7.91 -7.78 2.14
CA GLN A 87 -8.83 -8.30 3.14
C GLN A 87 -10.08 -7.42 3.30
N ALA A 88 -9.93 -6.10 3.25
CA ALA A 88 -11.06 -5.16 3.38
C ALA A 88 -12.15 -5.40 2.34
N PHE A 89 -11.76 -5.83 1.14
CA PHE A 89 -12.69 -6.07 0.04
C PHE A 89 -13.03 -7.56 -0.15
N GLY A 90 -12.59 -8.43 0.75
CA GLY A 90 -13.01 -9.84 0.78
C GLY A 90 -12.00 -10.86 0.26
N GLY A 91 -10.80 -10.43 -0.10
CA GLY A 91 -9.71 -11.34 -0.49
C GLY A 91 -9.11 -12.07 0.69
N LYS A 92 -8.42 -13.18 0.42
CA LYS A 92 -7.71 -13.96 1.43
C LYS A 92 -6.23 -13.64 1.40
N ILE A 93 -5.61 -13.66 2.59
CA ILE A 93 -4.17 -13.50 2.75
C ILE A 93 -3.59 -14.86 3.07
N VAL A 94 -2.62 -15.30 2.26
CA VAL A 94 -2.03 -16.63 2.34
C VAL A 94 -0.51 -16.53 2.34
N HIS A 95 0.16 -17.63 2.68
CA HIS A 95 1.62 -17.67 2.62
C HIS A 95 2.11 -17.59 1.17
N ALA A 96 3.17 -16.80 0.95
CA ALA A 96 3.86 -16.73 -0.32
C ALA A 96 4.57 -18.07 -0.61
N ALA A 97 4.88 -18.31 -1.88
CA ALA A 97 5.64 -19.51 -2.27
C ALA A 97 7.03 -19.52 -1.62
N GLN A 98 7.63 -18.35 -1.40
CA GLN A 98 8.93 -18.18 -0.75
C GLN A 98 8.88 -17.03 0.25
N LEU A 99 9.56 -17.19 1.38
CA LEU A 99 9.80 -16.08 2.31
C LEU A 99 10.73 -15.06 1.65
N MET A 100 10.30 -13.80 1.62
CA MET A 100 11.09 -12.69 1.09
C MET A 100 11.54 -11.79 2.23
N HIS A 101 12.87 -11.65 2.36
CA HIS A 101 13.47 -10.80 3.39
C HIS A 101 14.62 -10.00 2.78
N GLY A 102 14.32 -8.78 2.33
CA GLY A 102 15.29 -7.89 1.71
C GLY A 102 15.74 -8.30 0.32
N LYS A 103 15.04 -9.22 -0.31
CA LYS A 103 15.34 -9.68 -1.67
C LYS A 103 14.67 -8.79 -2.69
N THR A 104 15.30 -8.62 -3.84
CA THR A 104 14.72 -7.86 -4.95
C THR A 104 14.07 -8.80 -5.96
N SER A 105 13.04 -8.30 -6.63
CA SER A 105 12.35 -9.00 -7.72
C SER A 105 12.02 -8.00 -8.81
N MET A 106 11.88 -8.49 -10.03
CA MET A 106 11.38 -7.68 -11.14
C MET A 106 9.86 -7.63 -11.06
N ILE A 107 9.32 -6.43 -11.10
CA ILE A 107 7.89 -6.17 -10.96
C ILE A 107 7.34 -5.76 -12.33
N HIS A 108 6.43 -6.58 -12.85
CA HIS A 108 5.65 -6.27 -14.04
C HIS A 108 4.39 -5.53 -13.64
N HIS A 109 3.91 -4.61 -14.46
CA HIS A 109 2.73 -3.79 -14.09
C HIS A 109 1.91 -3.39 -15.33
N LYS A 110 0.75 -2.78 -15.07
CA LYS A 110 -0.22 -2.38 -16.10
C LYS A 110 -0.14 -0.90 -16.49
N ASP A 111 0.86 -0.16 -16.03
CA ASP A 111 1.01 1.27 -16.33
C ASP A 111 -0.21 2.09 -15.84
N THR A 112 -0.74 1.74 -14.66
CA THR A 112 -1.88 2.43 -14.04
C THR A 112 -1.58 2.83 -12.62
N GLY A 113 -2.30 3.83 -12.09
CA GLY A 113 -2.15 4.29 -10.71
C GLY A 113 -0.72 4.73 -10.41
N VAL A 114 -0.14 4.17 -9.34
CA VAL A 114 1.25 4.50 -8.94
C VAL A 114 2.28 4.07 -9.97
N PHE A 115 1.95 3.14 -10.85
CA PHE A 115 2.87 2.61 -11.88
C PHE A 115 2.88 3.43 -13.16
N LYS A 116 2.01 4.42 -13.27
CA LYS A 116 1.86 5.17 -14.51
C LYS A 116 3.15 5.86 -14.90
N GLY A 117 3.61 5.59 -16.14
CA GLY A 117 4.80 6.18 -16.70
C GLY A 117 6.11 5.53 -16.27
N LEU A 118 6.07 4.45 -15.48
CA LEU A 118 7.28 3.77 -15.03
C LEU A 118 7.76 2.73 -16.06
N PRO A 119 9.08 2.47 -16.12
CA PRO A 119 9.59 1.34 -16.88
C PRO A 119 8.95 0.03 -16.44
N ASN A 120 8.81 -0.92 -17.37
CA ASN A 120 8.15 -2.20 -17.14
C ASN A 120 9.00 -3.33 -17.75
N PRO A 121 9.59 -4.24 -16.95
CA PRO A 121 9.53 -4.28 -15.49
C PRO A 121 10.53 -3.33 -14.81
N PHE A 122 10.40 -3.19 -13.50
CA PHE A 122 11.40 -2.51 -12.67
C PHE A 122 11.72 -3.37 -11.44
N ARG A 123 12.84 -3.07 -10.76
CA ARG A 123 13.28 -3.81 -9.59
C ARG A 123 12.72 -3.22 -8.32
N ALA A 124 12.22 -4.06 -7.41
CA ALA A 124 11.73 -3.64 -6.11
C ALA A 124 12.13 -4.61 -5.00
N THR A 125 12.27 -4.08 -3.79
CA THR A 125 12.61 -4.84 -2.58
C THR A 125 11.36 -5.44 -1.94
N ARG A 126 11.47 -6.70 -1.53
CA ARG A 126 10.38 -7.45 -0.91
C ARG A 126 10.78 -7.89 0.50
N TYR A 127 9.87 -7.64 1.47
CA TYR A 127 9.99 -8.08 2.86
C TYR A 127 8.64 -8.64 3.29
N HIS A 128 8.28 -9.85 2.82
CA HIS A 128 6.98 -10.42 3.18
C HIS A 128 7.01 -11.95 3.11
N SER A 129 6.20 -12.57 3.95
CA SER A 129 5.91 -14.00 3.92
C SER A 129 4.46 -14.27 3.48
N LEU A 130 3.63 -13.24 3.40
CA LEU A 130 2.22 -13.34 3.05
C LEU A 130 1.95 -12.57 1.77
N VAL A 131 0.92 -12.99 1.04
CA VAL A 131 0.45 -12.35 -0.20
C VAL A 131 -1.06 -12.41 -0.25
N ILE A 132 -1.66 -11.57 -1.10
CA ILE A 132 -3.08 -11.71 -1.46
C ILE A 132 -3.20 -12.94 -2.37
N GLU A 133 -4.10 -13.85 -2.02
CA GLU A 133 -4.35 -15.05 -2.82
C GLU A 133 -5.02 -14.67 -4.16
N ARG A 134 -4.39 -15.10 -5.25
CA ARG A 134 -4.87 -14.75 -6.59
C ARG A 134 -6.27 -15.29 -6.89
N GLU A 135 -6.56 -16.50 -6.43
CA GLU A 135 -7.84 -17.17 -6.68
C GLU A 135 -9.01 -16.52 -5.97
N SER A 136 -8.77 -15.83 -4.85
CA SER A 136 -9.81 -15.20 -4.04
C SER A 136 -9.91 -13.71 -4.23
N ILE A 137 -9.17 -13.14 -5.19
CA ILE A 137 -9.21 -11.69 -5.39
C ILE A 137 -10.65 -11.27 -5.74
N PRO A 138 -11.23 -10.29 -5.01
CA PRO A 138 -12.61 -9.90 -5.27
C PRO A 138 -12.76 -9.18 -6.62
N ASP A 139 -13.97 -9.23 -7.20
CA ASP A 139 -14.24 -8.64 -8.51
C ASP A 139 -14.00 -7.13 -8.56
N CYS A 140 -14.12 -6.43 -7.43
CA CYS A 140 -13.91 -4.98 -7.38
C CYS A 140 -12.44 -4.57 -7.43
N LEU A 141 -11.51 -5.51 -7.24
CA LEU A 141 -10.07 -5.24 -7.32
C LEU A 141 -9.49 -5.81 -8.60
N GLU A 142 -8.54 -5.10 -9.18
CA GLU A 142 -7.73 -5.65 -10.26
C GLU A 142 -6.28 -5.79 -9.82
N VAL A 143 -5.60 -6.81 -10.34
CA VAL A 143 -4.16 -6.98 -10.16
C VAL A 143 -3.46 -6.01 -11.09
N THR A 144 -2.68 -5.09 -10.53
CA THR A 144 -1.96 -4.05 -11.28
C THR A 144 -0.48 -4.34 -11.44
N ALA A 145 0.07 -5.24 -10.61
CA ALA A 145 1.49 -5.62 -10.69
C ALA A 145 1.67 -7.05 -10.20
N TRP A 146 2.70 -7.72 -10.73
CA TRP A 146 2.98 -9.14 -10.44
C TRP A 146 4.45 -9.47 -10.68
N THR A 147 4.91 -10.57 -10.07
CA THR A 147 6.22 -11.17 -10.36
C THR A 147 6.09 -12.16 -11.52
N GLU A 148 7.24 -12.62 -12.05
CA GLU A 148 7.25 -13.59 -13.16
C GLU A 148 6.54 -14.89 -12.81
N ASP A 149 6.64 -15.34 -11.54
CA ASP A 149 5.94 -16.53 -11.04
C ASP A 149 4.47 -16.26 -10.67
N GLY A 150 3.98 -15.07 -10.92
CA GLY A 150 2.55 -14.74 -10.80
C GLY A 150 2.07 -14.30 -9.42
N GLU A 151 2.96 -14.01 -8.48
CA GLU A 151 2.54 -13.45 -7.19
C GLU A 151 2.02 -12.02 -7.38
N ILE A 152 0.93 -11.69 -6.72
CA ILE A 152 0.34 -10.35 -6.75
C ILE A 152 1.26 -9.37 -6.04
N MET A 153 1.67 -8.32 -6.74
CA MET A 153 2.53 -7.26 -6.21
C MET A 153 1.85 -5.89 -6.20
N GLY A 154 0.69 -5.77 -6.80
CA GLY A 154 -0.11 -4.56 -6.77
C GLY A 154 -1.57 -4.87 -7.03
N VAL A 155 -2.45 -4.15 -6.34
CA VAL A 155 -3.90 -4.19 -6.56
C VAL A 155 -4.44 -2.77 -6.59
N ARG A 156 -5.55 -2.58 -7.30
CA ARG A 156 -6.27 -1.31 -7.33
C ARG A 156 -7.77 -1.59 -7.43
N HIS A 157 -8.55 -0.83 -6.68
CA HIS A 157 -10.00 -0.86 -6.84
C HIS A 157 -10.34 -0.33 -8.24
N LYS A 158 -11.30 -0.97 -8.90
CA LYS A 158 -11.65 -0.64 -10.30
C LYS A 158 -12.27 0.74 -10.46
N THR A 159 -12.90 1.28 -9.42
CA THR A 159 -13.60 2.57 -9.48
C THR A 159 -13.17 3.55 -8.39
N LEU A 160 -12.74 3.08 -7.22
CA LEU A 160 -12.33 3.94 -6.10
C LEU A 160 -10.82 4.14 -6.12
N GLN A 161 -10.37 5.27 -5.53
CA GLN A 161 -8.94 5.56 -5.41
C GLN A 161 -8.35 4.83 -4.21
N VAL A 162 -8.28 3.51 -4.31
CA VAL A 162 -7.70 2.61 -3.31
C VAL A 162 -6.73 1.70 -4.03
N GLU A 163 -5.47 1.71 -3.61
CA GLU A 163 -4.39 1.01 -4.29
C GLU A 163 -3.40 0.46 -3.28
N GLY A 164 -2.80 -0.69 -3.58
CA GLY A 164 -1.79 -1.30 -2.73
C GLY A 164 -0.61 -1.84 -3.52
N VAL A 165 0.56 -1.82 -2.89
CA VAL A 165 1.78 -2.44 -3.39
C VAL A 165 2.36 -3.38 -2.33
N GLN A 166 2.75 -4.59 -2.73
CA GLN A 166 3.28 -5.60 -1.81
C GLN A 166 4.75 -5.34 -1.46
N PHE A 167 5.48 -4.71 -2.34
CA PHE A 167 6.90 -4.38 -2.17
C PHE A 167 7.07 -3.05 -1.42
N HIS A 168 8.32 -2.66 -1.19
CA HIS A 168 8.68 -1.46 -0.42
C HIS A 168 9.20 -0.34 -1.32
N PRO A 169 8.35 0.64 -1.70
CA PRO A 169 8.83 1.79 -2.52
C PRO A 169 9.89 2.63 -1.82
N GLU A 170 9.90 2.64 -0.49
CA GLU A 170 10.82 3.43 0.34
C GLU A 170 12.19 2.80 0.50
N SER A 171 12.38 1.55 0.04
CA SER A 171 13.67 0.89 0.11
C SER A 171 14.63 1.47 -0.91
N ILE A 172 15.89 1.65 -0.51
CA ILE A 172 16.93 2.21 -1.38
C ILE A 172 17.18 1.33 -2.62
N LEU A 173 16.92 0.03 -2.53
CA LEU A 173 17.11 -0.90 -3.64
C LEU A 173 15.89 -0.98 -4.57
N THR A 174 14.80 -0.31 -4.24
CA THR A 174 13.63 -0.22 -5.11
C THR A 174 13.83 0.93 -6.09
N GLU A 175 13.70 0.62 -7.38
CA GLU A 175 13.74 1.62 -8.44
C GLU A 175 12.43 2.42 -8.47
N TYR A 176 12.50 3.71 -8.78
CA TYR A 176 11.34 4.58 -9.03
C TYR A 176 10.40 4.73 -7.82
N GLY A 177 10.91 4.56 -6.60
CA GLY A 177 10.09 4.71 -5.40
C GLY A 177 9.47 6.09 -5.25
N HIS A 178 10.25 7.16 -5.45
CA HIS A 178 9.73 8.53 -5.39
C HIS A 178 8.68 8.79 -6.47
N GLU A 179 8.90 8.31 -7.68
CA GLU A 179 7.96 8.48 -8.79
C GLU A 179 6.62 7.79 -8.51
N MET A 180 6.64 6.60 -7.92
CA MET A 180 5.42 5.90 -7.51
C MET A 180 4.64 6.70 -6.46
N LEU A 181 5.33 7.19 -5.44
CA LEU A 181 4.69 7.97 -4.39
C LEU A 181 4.20 9.33 -4.90
N ALA A 182 4.94 9.95 -5.83
CA ALA A 182 4.49 11.17 -6.49
C ALA A 182 3.22 10.93 -7.30
N ASN A 183 3.11 9.80 -7.98
CA ASN A 183 1.89 9.43 -8.70
C ASN A 183 0.69 9.35 -7.75
N PHE A 184 0.88 8.76 -6.57
CA PHE A 184 -0.17 8.70 -5.56
C PHE A 184 -0.61 10.10 -5.11
N LEU A 185 0.36 10.99 -4.86
CA LEU A 185 0.06 12.36 -4.40
C LEU A 185 -0.73 13.18 -5.42
N LYS A 186 -0.70 12.81 -6.70
CA LYS A 186 -1.49 13.48 -7.74
C LYS A 186 -2.98 13.15 -7.65
N GLU A 187 -3.36 12.08 -6.97
CA GLU A 187 -4.76 11.75 -6.77
C GLU A 187 -5.37 12.73 -5.77
N LYS A 188 -6.60 13.14 -6.03
CA LYS A 188 -7.32 14.12 -5.22
C LYS A 188 -8.59 13.51 -4.66
N ARG A 189 -9.10 14.09 -3.58
CA ARG A 189 -10.43 13.71 -3.07
C ARG A 189 -11.46 13.77 -4.19
N PRO A 190 -12.35 12.78 -4.26
CA PRO A 190 -13.45 12.78 -5.23
C PRO A 190 -14.38 13.97 -5.07
#